data_43adbd1006d34f795f90f13c96cdc020
#
_entry.id   43adbd1006d34f795f90f13c96cdc020
#
_cell.length_a   1.000
_cell.length_b   1.000
_cell.length_c   1.000
_cell.angle_alpha   90.00
_cell.angle_beta   90.00
_cell.angle_gamma   90.00
#
_symmetry.space_group_name_H-M   'P 1'
#
loop_
_entity.id
_entity.type
_entity.pdbx_description
1 polymer ?
#
loop_
_entity_poly.entity_id
_entity_poly.type
_entity_poly.pdbx_seq_one_letter_code
_entity_poly.pdbx_strand_id
1 'polypeptide(L)'
;MSGQLKKILAGLAVVILAAVGYTGWQKFQASSRAESSVEKPVAHTPKDTIRFAENAPQLAFLQIKPVESYPEPMVDSLNARLAYDDNRTARVFPPIAGRVLKITADAGSEIRAGDELLVLDAPDYAQATSDEVKAKADLERKRQANERADELLKVNGISLKDKESAEADFHQAEAEAQRTEARLRNLQSMASVTDGKFILRAPIGGTVSERQVNLGSEVRTDAANPIFVITDSKKLWALIDVPELYLDKVKVGQAVSVEVDAYPGETFKGKITVIAEALDPVTRRIQVRAEIDNSSHRLKPEMFARATPVADSRHNIPRIPNTALFSQGLHSFVFVEQSPGVLQRRHIELGLQSHEYSYVKEGLQPGERVVTTGALLLNSELSGND
;
A
#
# COMPACT_ATOMS: atom_id res chain seq x y z
N MET A 1 14.02 -92.24 -48.73
CA MET A 1 13.87 -91.90 -47.32
C MET A 1 14.70 -90.65 -46.95
N SER A 2 14.50 -89.51 -47.56
CA SER A 2 15.31 -88.33 -47.23
C SER A 2 14.56 -86.96 -47.09
N GLY A 3 13.27 -87.00 -47.34
CA GLY A 3 12.47 -85.71 -47.27
C GLY A 3 11.81 -85.41 -45.94
N GLN A 4 11.48 -86.44 -45.19
CA GLN A 4 10.77 -86.32 -43.87
C GLN A 4 11.71 -85.87 -42.73
N LEU A 5 12.96 -86.38 -42.76
CA LEU A 5 13.95 -86.08 -41.69
C LEU A 5 14.41 -84.58 -41.70
N LYS A 6 14.47 -83.97 -42.89
CA LYS A 6 14.81 -82.54 -43.01
C LYS A 6 13.68 -81.64 -42.50
N LYS A 7 12.42 -82.01 -42.64
CA LYS A 7 11.27 -81.24 -42.14
C LYS A 7 11.17 -81.32 -40.61
N ILE A 8 11.50 -82.49 -40.00
CA ILE A 8 11.52 -82.64 -38.55
C ILE A 8 12.66 -81.85 -37.90
N LEU A 9 13.84 -81.82 -38.52
CA LEU A 9 14.98 -81.01 -38.05
C LEU A 9 14.73 -79.51 -38.20
N ALA A 10 14.09 -79.06 -39.27
CA ALA A 10 13.71 -77.67 -39.43
C ALA A 10 12.66 -77.24 -38.43
N GLY A 11 11.67 -78.11 -38.10
CA GLY A 11 10.68 -77.83 -37.07
C GLY A 11 11.29 -77.74 -35.66
N LEU A 12 12.25 -78.61 -35.36
CA LEU A 12 12.93 -78.57 -34.04
C LEU A 12 13.81 -77.32 -33.87
N ALA A 13 14.47 -76.84 -34.98
CA ALA A 13 15.25 -75.61 -34.93
C ALA A 13 14.39 -74.35 -34.68
N VAL A 14 13.18 -74.30 -35.24
CA VAL A 14 12.22 -73.16 -35.02
C VAL A 14 11.72 -73.16 -33.58
N VAL A 15 11.44 -74.37 -33.01
CA VAL A 15 10.98 -74.41 -31.57
C VAL A 15 12.10 -74.02 -30.63
N ILE A 16 13.34 -74.41 -30.92
CA ILE A 16 14.51 -73.99 -30.06
C ILE A 16 14.77 -72.48 -30.19
N LEU A 17 14.68 -71.92 -31.35
CA LEU A 17 14.79 -70.45 -31.54
C LEU A 17 13.65 -69.67 -30.87
N ALA A 18 12.42 -70.19 -30.89
CA ALA A 18 11.30 -69.60 -30.20
C ALA A 18 11.45 -69.70 -28.65
N ALA A 19 11.98 -70.81 -28.14
CA ALA A 19 12.22 -70.99 -26.71
C ALA A 19 13.39 -70.07 -26.20
N VAL A 20 14.48 -69.91 -26.98
CA VAL A 20 15.59 -69.00 -26.65
C VAL A 20 15.13 -67.54 -26.75
N GLY A 21 14.29 -67.21 -27.73
CA GLY A 21 13.72 -65.87 -27.88
C GLY A 21 12.78 -65.55 -26.70
N TYR A 22 11.97 -66.50 -26.26
CA TYR A 22 11.01 -66.31 -25.14
C TYR A 22 11.75 -66.16 -23.80
N THR A 23 12.81 -66.93 -23.55
CA THR A 23 13.63 -66.78 -22.33
C THR A 23 14.47 -65.51 -22.34
N GLY A 24 14.95 -65.08 -23.51
CA GLY A 24 15.61 -63.79 -23.69
C GLY A 24 14.65 -62.60 -23.41
N TRP A 25 13.42 -62.69 -23.92
CA TRP A 25 12.40 -61.68 -23.73
C TRP A 25 11.93 -61.59 -22.27
N GLN A 26 11.77 -62.75 -21.58
CA GLN A 26 11.47 -62.77 -20.13
C GLN A 26 12.59 -62.16 -19.28
N LYS A 27 13.86 -62.41 -19.63
CA LYS A 27 14.99 -61.79 -18.93
C LYS A 27 15.07 -60.29 -19.21
N PHE A 28 14.73 -59.84 -20.42
CA PHE A 28 14.68 -58.43 -20.77
C PHE A 28 13.54 -57.70 -20.06
N GLN A 29 12.34 -58.31 -19.93
CA GLN A 29 11.24 -57.77 -19.14
C GLN A 29 11.51 -57.80 -17.63
N ALA A 30 12.28 -58.74 -17.13
CA ALA A 30 12.70 -58.74 -15.73
C ALA A 30 13.74 -57.69 -15.42
N SER A 31 14.64 -57.37 -16.39
CA SER A 31 15.62 -56.30 -16.30
C SER A 31 14.99 -54.90 -16.40
N SER A 32 14.01 -54.70 -17.27
CA SER A 32 13.29 -53.42 -17.38
C SER A 32 12.27 -53.17 -16.25
N ARG A 33 11.96 -54.17 -15.44
CA ARG A 33 11.10 -54.04 -14.24
C ARG A 33 11.90 -53.74 -12.97
N ALA A 34 13.24 -53.84 -13.03
CA ALA A 34 14.11 -53.56 -11.90
C ALA A 34 14.60 -52.08 -11.82
N GLU A 35 14.29 -51.22 -12.85
CA GLU A 35 14.69 -49.82 -12.87
C GLU A 35 13.55 -48.82 -12.63
N SER A 36 12.37 -49.31 -12.19
CA SER A 36 11.27 -48.49 -11.69
C SER A 36 11.18 -48.67 -10.18
N SER A 37 12.28 -48.54 -9.46
CA SER A 37 12.24 -48.29 -8.02
C SER A 37 11.80 -46.83 -7.86
N VAL A 38 10.53 -46.64 -7.60
CA VAL A 38 10.01 -45.46 -6.89
C VAL A 38 10.98 -45.23 -5.73
N GLU A 39 11.72 -44.12 -5.82
CA GLU A 39 12.55 -43.65 -4.73
C GLU A 39 11.66 -43.47 -3.53
N LYS A 40 11.73 -44.44 -2.60
CA LYS A 40 11.07 -44.32 -1.30
C LYS A 40 11.56 -43.00 -0.68
N PRO A 41 10.69 -42.25 -0.02
CA PRO A 41 11.15 -41.06 0.70
C PRO A 41 12.35 -41.45 1.55
N VAL A 42 13.46 -40.74 1.36
CA VAL A 42 14.73 -40.97 2.06
C VAL A 42 14.42 -41.07 3.54
N ALA A 43 14.50 -42.26 4.08
CA ALA A 43 14.38 -42.50 5.53
C ALA A 43 15.56 -41.71 6.16
N HIS A 44 15.25 -40.69 6.93
CA HIS A 44 16.22 -39.87 7.64
C HIS A 44 17.12 -40.77 8.47
N THR A 45 18.37 -40.88 8.07
CA THR A 45 19.39 -41.64 8.82
C THR A 45 19.60 -40.97 10.18
N PRO A 46 19.78 -41.75 11.27
CA PRO A 46 20.00 -41.18 12.62
C PRO A 46 21.20 -40.23 12.74
N LYS A 47 22.06 -40.14 11.72
CA LYS A 47 23.22 -39.24 11.64
C LYS A 47 22.86 -37.74 11.55
N ASP A 48 21.63 -37.36 11.16
CA ASP A 48 21.23 -35.98 10.99
C ASP A 48 20.50 -35.39 12.22
N THR A 49 20.62 -36.03 13.37
CA THR A 49 19.88 -35.61 14.59
C THR A 49 20.87 -35.35 15.73
N ILE A 50 20.80 -34.19 16.32
CA ILE A 50 21.51 -33.83 17.56
C ILE A 50 20.51 -33.94 18.73
N ARG A 51 20.94 -34.55 19.80
CA ARG A 51 20.15 -34.68 21.06
C ARG A 51 20.91 -34.01 22.17
N PHE A 52 20.29 -33.03 22.78
CA PHE A 52 20.76 -32.40 24.00
C PHE A 52 20.02 -32.89 25.20
N ALA A 53 20.68 -33.03 26.35
CA ALA A 53 19.99 -33.21 27.63
C ALA A 53 19.14 -31.93 27.93
N GLU A 54 18.03 -32.12 28.65
CA GLU A 54 17.07 -31.01 28.89
C GLU A 54 17.68 -29.75 29.50
N ASN A 55 18.84 -29.83 30.16
CA ASN A 55 19.56 -28.70 30.79
C ASN A 55 20.95 -28.52 30.21
N ALA A 56 21.20 -28.92 28.97
CA ALA A 56 22.51 -28.74 28.35
C ALA A 56 22.84 -27.25 28.19
N PRO A 57 24.01 -26.79 28.67
CA PRO A 57 24.39 -25.36 28.59
C PRO A 57 24.42 -24.84 27.15
N GLN A 58 24.60 -25.71 26.16
CA GLN A 58 24.60 -25.38 24.73
C GLN A 58 23.24 -24.84 24.27
N LEU A 59 22.14 -25.30 24.86
CA LEU A 59 20.77 -24.82 24.54
C LEU A 59 20.59 -23.33 24.84
N ALA A 60 21.35 -22.77 25.77
CA ALA A 60 21.28 -21.34 26.11
C ALA A 60 21.77 -20.41 24.97
N PHE A 61 22.58 -20.95 24.03
CA PHE A 61 23.08 -20.22 22.87
C PHE A 61 22.21 -20.36 21.63
N LEU A 62 21.16 -21.18 21.72
CA LEU A 62 20.25 -21.43 20.60
C LEU A 62 18.96 -20.61 20.80
N GLN A 63 18.53 -19.97 19.73
CA GLN A 63 17.17 -19.41 19.65
C GLN A 63 16.34 -20.27 18.72
N ILE A 64 15.22 -20.77 19.22
CA ILE A 64 14.27 -21.57 18.45
C ILE A 64 12.96 -20.79 18.35
N LYS A 65 12.51 -20.55 17.13
CA LYS A 65 11.28 -19.81 16.85
C LYS A 65 10.37 -20.61 15.92
N PRO A 66 9.05 -20.42 15.99
CA PRO A 66 8.14 -20.99 15.01
C PRO A 66 8.37 -20.36 13.65
N VAL A 67 8.27 -21.17 12.60
CA VAL A 67 8.33 -20.73 11.20
C VAL A 67 7.11 -19.89 10.88
N GLU A 68 7.34 -18.70 10.39
CA GLU A 68 6.27 -17.79 10.02
C GLU A 68 5.63 -18.20 8.69
N SER A 69 4.32 -17.97 8.59
CA SER A 69 3.57 -18.10 7.34
C SER A 69 3.48 -16.75 6.67
N TYR A 70 4.00 -16.62 5.46
CA TYR A 70 4.06 -15.35 4.72
C TYR A 70 3.57 -15.52 3.28
N PRO A 71 2.82 -14.55 2.70
CA PRO A 71 2.45 -14.60 1.30
C PRO A 71 3.68 -14.68 0.39
N GLU A 72 3.64 -15.55 -0.61
CA GLU A 72 4.78 -15.74 -1.51
C GLU A 72 5.16 -14.42 -2.22
N PRO A 73 6.38 -13.89 -2.00
CA PRO A 73 6.82 -12.65 -2.63
C PRO A 73 7.18 -12.89 -4.10
N MET A 74 6.82 -11.96 -4.96
CA MET A 74 7.18 -12.02 -6.39
C MET A 74 8.55 -11.39 -6.67
N VAL A 75 8.95 -10.45 -5.84
CA VAL A 75 10.23 -9.74 -5.89
C VAL A 75 10.72 -9.48 -4.48
N ASP A 76 11.96 -9.09 -4.37
CA ASP A 76 12.54 -8.64 -3.11
C ASP A 76 11.81 -7.40 -2.57
N SER A 77 11.99 -7.15 -1.29
CA SER A 77 11.41 -5.99 -0.62
C SER A 77 11.87 -4.69 -1.26
N LEU A 78 10.93 -3.83 -1.62
CA LEU A 78 11.16 -2.56 -2.29
C LEU A 78 11.03 -1.41 -1.30
N ASN A 79 11.85 -0.37 -1.48
CA ASN A 79 11.72 0.83 -0.68
C ASN A 79 10.40 1.52 -0.96
N ALA A 80 9.77 1.95 0.11
CA ALA A 80 8.51 2.68 0.06
C ALA A 80 8.46 3.75 1.15
N ARG A 81 7.57 4.71 1.00
CA ARG A 81 7.19 5.64 2.07
C ARG A 81 5.68 5.75 2.13
N LEU A 82 5.17 5.94 3.33
CA LEU A 82 3.77 6.23 3.52
C LEU A 82 3.49 7.69 3.18
N ALA A 83 2.35 7.96 2.57
CA ALA A 83 1.92 9.30 2.22
C ALA A 83 0.43 9.47 2.52
N TYR A 84 -0.01 10.72 2.61
CA TYR A 84 -1.43 11.01 2.66
C TYR A 84 -2.15 10.48 1.42
N ASP A 85 -3.38 10.01 1.60
CA ASP A 85 -4.30 9.85 0.49
C ASP A 85 -4.83 11.24 0.10
N ASP A 86 -4.34 11.81 -0.99
CA ASP A 86 -4.74 13.15 -1.46
C ASP A 86 -6.24 13.24 -1.78
N ASN A 87 -6.90 12.10 -2.09
CA ASN A 87 -8.35 12.08 -2.29
C ASN A 87 -9.14 12.22 -0.98
N ARG A 88 -8.47 12.06 0.16
CA ARG A 88 -9.02 12.12 1.52
C ARG A 88 -8.33 13.16 2.40
N THR A 89 -7.53 14.03 1.78
CA THR A 89 -6.75 15.06 2.47
C THR A 89 -7.10 16.42 1.92
N ALA A 90 -7.49 17.32 2.80
CA ALA A 90 -7.71 18.72 2.48
C ALA A 90 -6.56 19.57 3.02
N ARG A 91 -5.90 20.27 2.12
CA ARG A 91 -4.94 21.33 2.47
C ARG A 91 -5.70 22.65 2.48
N VAL A 92 -5.92 23.19 3.68
CA VAL A 92 -6.73 24.40 3.89
C VAL A 92 -5.86 25.62 3.85
N PHE A 93 -6.11 26.47 2.84
CA PHE A 93 -5.48 27.77 2.69
C PHE A 93 -6.45 28.86 3.15
N PRO A 94 -5.98 30.00 3.66
CA PRO A 94 -6.87 31.11 4.01
C PRO A 94 -7.44 31.73 2.72
N PRO A 95 -8.77 31.77 2.56
CA PRO A 95 -9.39 32.36 1.37
C PRO A 95 -9.40 33.89 1.38
N ILE A 96 -9.07 34.47 2.53
CA ILE A 96 -9.01 35.92 2.75
C ILE A 96 -7.86 36.26 3.70
N ALA A 97 -7.25 37.42 3.54
CA ALA A 97 -6.24 37.92 4.46
C ALA A 97 -6.89 38.39 5.77
N GLY A 98 -6.20 38.18 6.88
CA GLY A 98 -6.68 38.61 8.18
C GLY A 98 -5.80 38.17 9.34
N ARG A 99 -6.11 38.69 10.53
CA ARG A 99 -5.45 38.35 11.78
C ARG A 99 -6.19 37.24 12.51
N VAL A 100 -5.47 36.24 12.99
CA VAL A 100 -6.03 35.14 13.77
C VAL A 100 -6.43 35.61 15.16
N LEU A 101 -7.74 35.60 15.44
CA LEU A 101 -8.31 35.96 16.75
C LEU A 101 -8.44 34.76 17.68
N LYS A 102 -8.77 33.59 17.14
CA LYS A 102 -9.00 32.37 17.90
C LYS A 102 -8.65 31.16 17.04
N ILE A 103 -8.11 30.14 17.66
CA ILE A 103 -7.89 28.82 17.05
C ILE A 103 -8.75 27.82 17.85
N THR A 104 -9.58 27.07 17.14
CA THR A 104 -10.52 26.12 17.76
C THR A 104 -10.05 24.67 17.53
N ALA A 105 -9.39 24.39 16.39
CA ALA A 105 -8.86 23.08 16.07
C ALA A 105 -7.33 23.07 16.22
N ASP A 106 -6.80 22.03 16.87
CA ASP A 106 -5.36 21.84 17.02
C ASP A 106 -4.88 20.56 16.34
N ALA A 107 -3.58 20.43 16.13
CA ALA A 107 -2.99 19.21 15.57
C ALA A 107 -3.34 18.00 16.46
N GLY A 108 -3.78 16.91 15.84
CA GLY A 108 -4.28 15.71 16.51
C GLY A 108 -5.78 15.71 16.83
N SER A 109 -6.49 16.85 16.68
CA SER A 109 -7.93 16.93 16.92
C SER A 109 -8.74 16.19 15.86
N GLU A 110 -9.76 15.44 16.24
CA GLU A 110 -10.76 14.92 15.33
C GLU A 110 -11.83 15.97 15.09
N ILE A 111 -12.15 16.23 13.84
CA ILE A 111 -13.13 17.23 13.41
C ILE A 111 -14.08 16.66 12.35
N ARG A 112 -15.24 17.27 12.23
CA ARG A 112 -16.24 16.97 11.19
C ARG A 112 -16.21 18.04 10.11
N ALA A 113 -16.68 17.69 8.93
CA ALA A 113 -16.92 18.69 7.88
C ALA A 113 -17.84 19.79 8.41
N GLY A 114 -17.44 21.05 8.21
CA GLY A 114 -18.16 22.23 8.71
C GLY A 114 -17.76 22.72 10.10
N ASP A 115 -16.94 21.96 10.86
CA ASP A 115 -16.47 22.40 12.17
C ASP A 115 -15.56 23.64 12.06
N GLU A 116 -15.58 24.48 13.10
CA GLU A 116 -14.78 25.70 13.19
C GLU A 116 -13.28 25.35 13.40
N LEU A 117 -12.43 25.84 12.51
CA LEU A 117 -10.98 25.69 12.62
C LEU A 117 -10.34 26.88 13.33
N LEU A 118 -10.67 28.08 12.88
CA LEU A 118 -10.19 29.33 13.45
C LEU A 118 -11.13 30.50 13.12
N VAL A 119 -10.93 31.59 13.83
CA VAL A 119 -11.63 32.87 13.62
C VAL A 119 -10.62 33.92 13.21
N LEU A 120 -10.90 34.65 12.13
CA LEU A 120 -10.11 35.73 11.61
C LEU A 120 -10.82 37.09 11.79
N ASP A 121 -10.05 38.10 12.12
CA ASP A 121 -10.40 39.48 11.84
C ASP A 121 -9.97 39.77 10.40
N ALA A 122 -10.96 39.96 9.50
CA ALA A 122 -10.75 40.07 8.07
C ALA A 122 -11.39 41.36 7.51
N PRO A 123 -10.66 42.48 7.46
CA PRO A 123 -11.17 43.76 6.97
C PRO A 123 -11.78 43.66 5.57
N ASP A 124 -11.18 42.88 4.68
CA ASP A 124 -11.66 42.71 3.30
C ASP A 124 -13.05 42.02 3.27
N TYR A 125 -13.35 41.18 4.25
CA TYR A 125 -14.69 40.58 4.38
C TYR A 125 -15.71 41.62 4.81
N ALA A 126 -15.37 42.45 5.79
CA ALA A 126 -16.23 43.53 6.23
C ALA A 126 -16.51 44.52 5.08
N GLN A 127 -15.48 44.83 4.27
CA GLN A 127 -15.60 45.63 3.08
C GLN A 127 -16.54 44.99 2.03
N ALA A 128 -16.36 43.69 1.74
CA ALA A 128 -17.21 42.95 0.79
C ALA A 128 -18.69 42.94 1.22
N THR A 129 -18.94 42.80 2.52
CA THR A 129 -20.30 42.87 3.09
C THR A 129 -20.86 44.30 2.92
N SER A 130 -20.09 45.31 3.22
CA SER A 130 -20.51 46.73 3.02
C SER A 130 -20.82 47.06 1.56
N ASP A 131 -19.98 46.57 0.62
CA ASP A 131 -20.18 46.77 -0.81
C ASP A 131 -21.46 46.08 -1.32
N GLU A 132 -21.75 44.85 -0.84
CA GLU A 132 -22.99 44.15 -1.17
C GLU A 132 -24.23 44.87 -0.67
N VAL A 133 -24.21 45.34 0.57
CA VAL A 133 -25.33 46.12 1.14
C VAL A 133 -25.56 47.41 0.33
N LYS A 134 -24.50 48.15 -0.02
CA LYS A 134 -24.56 49.36 -0.85
C LYS A 134 -25.12 49.06 -2.24
N ALA A 135 -24.63 48.00 -2.90
CA ALA A 135 -25.04 47.65 -4.25
C ALA A 135 -26.54 47.23 -4.26
N LYS A 136 -27.02 46.52 -3.28
CA LYS A 136 -28.45 46.13 -3.13
C LYS A 136 -29.32 47.38 -2.91
N ALA A 137 -28.89 48.30 -2.08
CA ALA A 137 -29.62 49.56 -1.85
C ALA A 137 -29.68 50.42 -3.12
N ASP A 138 -28.59 50.46 -3.89
CA ASP A 138 -28.60 51.21 -5.17
C ASP A 138 -29.47 50.55 -6.23
N LEU A 139 -29.42 49.20 -6.33
CA LEU A 139 -30.30 48.39 -7.21
C LEU A 139 -31.79 48.71 -6.93
N GLU A 140 -32.17 48.69 -5.66
CA GLU A 140 -33.56 48.97 -5.28
C GLU A 140 -33.94 50.43 -5.66
N ARG A 141 -33.07 51.37 -5.41
CA ARG A 141 -33.29 52.77 -5.80
C ARG A 141 -33.45 52.94 -7.32
N LYS A 142 -32.61 52.30 -8.12
CA LYS A 142 -32.63 52.35 -9.60
C LYS A 142 -33.86 51.60 -10.15
N ARG A 143 -34.24 50.47 -9.55
CA ARG A 143 -35.46 49.73 -9.87
C ARG A 143 -36.69 50.63 -9.75
N GLN A 144 -36.85 51.32 -8.61
CA GLN A 144 -37.95 52.26 -8.37
C GLN A 144 -37.91 53.43 -9.33
N ALA A 145 -36.73 53.94 -9.72
CA ALA A 145 -36.58 55.00 -10.70
C ALA A 145 -37.03 54.55 -12.10
N ASN A 146 -36.65 53.35 -12.52
CA ASN A 146 -37.05 52.75 -13.79
C ASN A 146 -38.56 52.50 -13.84
N GLU A 147 -39.16 51.96 -12.78
CA GLU A 147 -40.63 51.75 -12.65
C GLU A 147 -41.38 53.09 -12.79
N ARG A 148 -40.92 54.17 -12.11
CA ARG A 148 -41.53 55.50 -12.27
C ARG A 148 -41.34 56.03 -13.67
N ALA A 149 -40.23 55.83 -14.32
CA ALA A 149 -39.96 56.24 -15.70
C ALA A 149 -40.91 55.50 -16.68
N ASP A 150 -41.19 54.23 -16.47
CA ASP A 150 -42.16 53.48 -17.26
C ASP A 150 -43.61 54.05 -17.11
N GLU A 151 -44.01 54.41 -15.88
CA GLU A 151 -45.30 55.03 -15.64
C GLU A 151 -45.43 56.41 -16.28
N LEU A 152 -44.38 57.27 -16.16
CA LEU A 152 -44.40 58.60 -16.74
C LEU A 152 -44.38 58.57 -18.26
N LEU A 153 -43.67 57.63 -18.90
CA LEU A 153 -43.66 57.48 -20.34
C LEU A 153 -45.05 57.14 -20.89
N LYS A 154 -45.86 56.31 -20.21
CA LYS A 154 -47.25 55.95 -20.58
C LYS A 154 -48.15 57.14 -20.68
N VAL A 155 -47.89 58.24 -19.91
CA VAL A 155 -48.65 59.49 -19.91
C VAL A 155 -47.93 60.63 -20.64
N ASN A 156 -46.89 60.30 -21.43
CA ASN A 156 -46.03 61.26 -22.12
C ASN A 156 -45.36 62.29 -21.18
N GLY A 157 -45.11 61.95 -19.94
CA GLY A 157 -44.51 62.83 -18.92
C GLY A 157 -42.98 62.90 -19.00
N ILE A 158 -42.32 61.98 -19.72
CA ILE A 158 -40.86 62.02 -20.00
C ILE A 158 -40.56 61.60 -21.43
N SER A 159 -39.31 61.87 -21.88
CA SER A 159 -38.83 61.45 -23.19
C SER A 159 -38.46 59.94 -23.22
N LEU A 160 -38.49 59.28 -24.40
CA LEU A 160 -38.02 57.94 -24.56
C LEU A 160 -36.55 57.78 -24.14
N LYS A 161 -35.72 58.80 -24.44
CA LYS A 161 -34.29 58.82 -24.04
C LYS A 161 -34.12 58.81 -22.52
N ASP A 162 -34.97 59.48 -21.76
CA ASP A 162 -34.89 59.48 -20.30
C ASP A 162 -35.30 58.11 -19.71
N LYS A 163 -36.30 57.46 -20.34
CA LYS A 163 -36.69 56.09 -19.98
C LYS A 163 -35.54 55.08 -20.26
N GLU A 164 -34.95 55.10 -21.46
CA GLU A 164 -33.83 54.26 -21.83
C GLU A 164 -32.61 54.48 -20.90
N SER A 165 -32.40 55.74 -20.47
CA SER A 165 -31.34 56.03 -19.48
C SER A 165 -31.65 55.39 -18.10
N ALA A 166 -32.89 55.46 -17.62
CA ALA A 166 -33.28 54.84 -16.35
C ALA A 166 -33.21 53.33 -16.38
N GLU A 167 -33.53 52.72 -17.54
CA GLU A 167 -33.42 51.28 -17.77
C GLU A 167 -31.94 50.82 -17.80
N ALA A 168 -31.07 51.56 -18.51
CA ALA A 168 -29.63 51.27 -18.53
C ALA A 168 -29.02 51.40 -17.12
N ASP A 169 -29.38 52.42 -16.36
CA ASP A 169 -28.97 52.59 -14.96
C ASP A 169 -29.41 51.43 -14.07
N PHE A 170 -30.66 50.93 -14.25
CA PHE A 170 -31.17 49.80 -13.54
C PHE A 170 -30.37 48.54 -13.85
N HIS A 171 -30.13 48.22 -15.13
CA HIS A 171 -29.36 47.08 -15.52
C HIS A 171 -27.89 47.14 -15.05
N GLN A 172 -27.31 48.32 -15.03
CA GLN A 172 -25.97 48.50 -14.46
C GLN A 172 -25.94 48.19 -12.96
N ALA A 173 -26.93 48.69 -12.21
CA ALA A 173 -27.03 48.42 -10.77
C ALA A 173 -27.33 46.93 -10.48
N GLU A 174 -28.14 46.30 -11.34
CA GLU A 174 -28.40 44.84 -11.25
C GLU A 174 -27.13 44.01 -11.43
N ALA A 175 -26.33 44.30 -12.45
CA ALA A 175 -25.06 43.66 -12.71
C ALA A 175 -24.05 43.85 -11.53
N GLU A 176 -24.01 45.05 -10.96
CA GLU A 176 -23.13 45.33 -9.82
C GLU A 176 -23.59 44.63 -8.54
N ALA A 177 -24.91 44.56 -8.27
CA ALA A 177 -25.45 43.76 -7.15
C ALA A 177 -25.15 42.26 -7.30
N GLN A 178 -25.30 41.72 -8.51
CA GLN A 178 -24.94 40.34 -8.80
C GLN A 178 -23.44 40.08 -8.60
N ARG A 179 -22.58 40.98 -9.02
CA ARG A 179 -21.13 40.88 -8.85
C ARG A 179 -20.70 40.87 -7.38
N THR A 180 -21.24 41.81 -6.59
CA THR A 180 -20.91 41.91 -5.16
C THR A 180 -21.50 40.75 -4.36
N GLU A 181 -22.70 40.27 -4.69
CA GLU A 181 -23.30 39.07 -4.09
C GLU A 181 -22.49 37.80 -4.41
N ALA A 182 -22.03 37.62 -5.67
CA ALA A 182 -21.21 36.48 -6.06
C ALA A 182 -19.87 36.51 -5.31
N ARG A 183 -19.23 37.68 -5.16
CA ARG A 183 -18.00 37.84 -4.37
C ARG A 183 -18.22 37.41 -2.92
N LEU A 184 -19.27 37.90 -2.27
CA LEU A 184 -19.58 37.57 -0.88
C LEU A 184 -19.93 36.08 -0.71
N ARG A 185 -20.69 35.51 -1.64
CA ARG A 185 -21.04 34.07 -1.64
C ARG A 185 -19.80 33.17 -1.76
N ASN A 186 -18.85 33.54 -2.61
CA ASN A 186 -17.59 32.79 -2.73
C ASN A 186 -16.80 32.81 -1.42
N LEU A 187 -16.76 33.93 -0.71
CA LEU A 187 -16.11 34.01 0.61
C LEU A 187 -16.88 33.20 1.67
N GLN A 188 -18.21 33.18 1.60
CA GLN A 188 -19.08 32.45 2.56
C GLN A 188 -19.09 30.93 2.32
N SER A 189 -18.80 30.43 1.11
CA SER A 189 -18.79 28.99 0.83
C SER A 189 -17.77 28.21 1.68
N MET A 190 -16.74 28.89 2.17
CA MET A 190 -15.69 28.33 3.03
C MET A 190 -15.77 28.84 4.50
N ALA A 191 -16.76 29.65 4.84
CA ALA A 191 -16.87 30.27 6.16
C ALA A 191 -18.29 30.58 6.55
N SER A 192 -18.51 30.72 7.83
CA SER A 192 -19.70 31.40 8.37
C SER A 192 -19.25 32.67 9.08
N VAL A 193 -20.18 33.65 9.19
CA VAL A 193 -19.89 34.93 9.83
C VAL A 193 -20.74 35.05 11.07
N THR A 194 -20.10 35.44 12.16
CA THR A 194 -20.74 35.85 13.38
C THR A 194 -20.07 37.14 13.85
N ASP A 195 -20.81 38.19 14.05
CA ASP A 195 -20.34 39.49 14.55
C ASP A 195 -19.18 40.12 13.71
N GLY A 196 -19.27 40.04 12.37
CA GLY A 196 -18.27 40.63 11.47
C GLY A 196 -16.92 39.90 11.43
N LYS A 197 -16.80 38.76 12.09
CA LYS A 197 -15.60 37.92 12.10
C LYS A 197 -15.74 36.77 11.11
N PHE A 198 -14.67 36.48 10.41
CA PHE A 198 -14.61 35.38 9.45
C PHE A 198 -14.25 34.09 10.16
N ILE A 199 -15.12 33.06 10.09
CA ILE A 199 -14.90 31.75 10.67
C ILE A 199 -14.51 30.78 9.58
N LEU A 200 -13.25 30.31 9.58
CA LEU A 200 -12.79 29.26 8.67
C LEU A 200 -13.27 27.91 9.16
N ARG A 201 -13.88 27.13 8.26
CA ARG A 201 -14.44 25.82 8.56
C ARG A 201 -13.72 24.70 7.85
N ALA A 202 -13.79 23.50 8.41
CA ALA A 202 -13.24 22.28 7.85
C ALA A 202 -14.00 21.88 6.58
N PRO A 203 -13.36 21.71 5.42
CA PRO A 203 -14.02 21.25 4.19
C PRO A 203 -14.37 19.77 4.22
N ILE A 204 -13.63 18.96 4.97
CA ILE A 204 -13.84 17.53 5.17
C ILE A 204 -13.76 17.16 6.66
N GLY A 205 -14.34 16.02 7.03
CA GLY A 205 -14.10 15.43 8.34
C GLY A 205 -12.82 14.59 8.35
N GLY A 206 -12.20 14.49 9.52
CA GLY A 206 -10.97 13.73 9.72
C GLY A 206 -10.17 14.24 10.90
N THR A 207 -8.88 13.93 10.92
CA THR A 207 -7.93 14.42 11.93
C THR A 207 -7.13 15.59 11.37
N VAL A 208 -6.96 16.64 12.16
CA VAL A 208 -6.01 17.72 11.86
C VAL A 208 -4.60 17.17 11.96
N SER A 209 -3.96 16.92 10.86
CA SER A 209 -2.61 16.37 10.80
C SER A 209 -1.55 17.43 11.08
N GLU A 210 -1.76 18.63 10.53
CA GLU A 210 -0.84 19.75 10.67
C GLU A 210 -1.60 21.06 10.91
N ARG A 211 -1.02 21.92 11.73
CA ARG A 211 -1.44 23.30 11.95
C ARG A 211 -0.24 24.23 11.83
N GLN A 212 -0.24 25.11 10.84
CA GLN A 212 0.85 26.02 10.55
C GLN A 212 0.43 27.50 10.79
N VAL A 213 -0.39 27.72 11.80
CA VAL A 213 -0.91 29.05 12.15
C VAL A 213 -0.89 29.24 13.66
N ASN A 214 -0.59 30.45 14.12
CA ASN A 214 -0.55 30.83 15.53
C ASN A 214 -1.55 31.92 15.85
N LEU A 215 -1.97 31.99 17.13
CA LEU A 215 -2.82 33.08 17.61
C LEU A 215 -2.14 34.42 17.42
N GLY A 216 -2.89 35.39 16.87
CA GLY A 216 -2.40 36.73 16.60
C GLY A 216 -1.56 36.88 15.33
N SER A 217 -1.21 35.78 14.64
CA SER A 217 -0.52 35.85 13.36
C SER A 217 -1.42 36.40 12.26
N GLU A 218 -0.82 37.06 11.27
CA GLU A 218 -1.48 37.47 10.04
C GLU A 218 -1.41 36.36 9.02
N VAL A 219 -2.53 35.99 8.44
CA VAL A 219 -2.62 35.03 7.34
C VAL A 219 -2.91 35.75 6.03
N ARG A 220 -2.38 35.22 4.92
CA ARG A 220 -2.48 35.82 3.59
C ARG A 220 -2.94 34.78 2.58
N THR A 221 -3.65 35.21 1.55
CA THR A 221 -4.16 34.35 0.47
C THR A 221 -3.07 33.79 -0.43
N ASP A 222 -1.89 34.43 -0.45
CA ASP A 222 -0.71 34.02 -1.21
C ASP A 222 0.27 33.15 -0.40
N ALA A 223 -0.17 32.60 0.75
CA ALA A 223 0.65 31.74 1.59
C ALA A 223 1.10 30.49 0.81
N ALA A 224 2.41 30.18 0.85
CA ALA A 224 2.98 29.01 0.17
C ALA A 224 2.54 27.69 0.80
N ASN A 225 2.27 27.69 2.10
CA ASN A 225 1.88 26.50 2.87
C ASN A 225 0.44 26.58 3.35
N PRO A 226 -0.27 25.45 3.42
CA PRO A 226 -1.60 25.38 4.01
C PRO A 226 -1.52 25.71 5.51
N ILE A 227 -2.53 26.38 6.03
CA ILE A 227 -2.61 26.68 7.47
C ILE A 227 -3.11 25.49 8.29
N PHE A 228 -3.88 24.60 7.68
CA PHE A 228 -4.26 23.29 8.21
C PHE A 228 -4.15 22.21 7.14
N VAL A 229 -3.76 21.00 7.58
CA VAL A 229 -3.89 19.77 6.80
C VAL A 229 -4.85 18.86 7.56
N ILE A 230 -5.96 18.49 6.92
CA ILE A 230 -7.00 17.64 7.49
C ILE A 230 -7.05 16.37 6.66
N THR A 231 -6.96 15.22 7.29
CA THR A 231 -6.96 13.94 6.59
C THR A 231 -7.83 12.89 7.29
N ASP A 232 -8.51 12.07 6.50
CA ASP A 232 -9.06 10.80 6.97
C ASP A 232 -7.95 9.74 6.91
N SER A 233 -7.22 9.62 8.03
CA SER A 233 -6.04 8.75 8.14
C SER A 233 -6.37 7.25 8.20
N LYS A 234 -7.64 6.83 8.03
CA LYS A 234 -8.03 5.41 7.94
C LYS A 234 -7.43 4.71 6.74
N LYS A 235 -7.05 5.46 5.71
CA LYS A 235 -6.35 4.97 4.54
C LYS A 235 -5.16 5.86 4.24
N LEU A 236 -4.05 5.23 3.90
CA LEU A 236 -2.82 5.88 3.49
C LEU A 236 -2.37 5.31 2.14
N TRP A 237 -1.53 6.04 1.47
CA TRP A 237 -0.80 5.53 0.31
C TRP A 237 0.59 5.05 0.73
N ALA A 238 1.01 3.91 0.17
CA ALA A 238 2.42 3.57 0.06
C ALA A 238 2.90 3.97 -1.33
N LEU A 239 3.87 4.85 -1.38
CA LEU A 239 4.60 5.21 -2.59
C LEU A 239 5.82 4.31 -2.66
N ILE A 240 5.79 3.36 -3.61
CA ILE A 240 6.77 2.29 -3.75
C ILE A 240 7.67 2.61 -4.94
N ASP A 241 8.95 2.60 -4.73
CA ASP A 241 9.95 2.83 -5.76
C ASP A 241 10.36 1.52 -6.41
N VAL A 242 9.78 1.22 -7.57
CA VAL A 242 9.98 -0.04 -8.31
C VAL A 242 11.09 0.15 -9.35
N PRO A 243 12.21 -0.60 -9.28
CA PRO A 243 13.22 -0.64 -10.33
C PRO A 243 12.61 -1.14 -11.66
N GLU A 244 13.09 -0.62 -12.78
CA GLU A 244 12.66 -1.02 -14.13
C GLU A 244 12.66 -2.55 -14.34
N LEU A 245 13.65 -3.24 -13.77
CA LEU A 245 13.80 -4.70 -13.84
C LEU A 245 12.59 -5.49 -13.30
N TYR A 246 11.83 -4.91 -12.37
CA TYR A 246 10.71 -5.59 -11.71
C TYR A 246 9.35 -5.11 -12.21
N LEU A 247 9.30 -4.27 -13.24
CA LEU A 247 8.05 -3.71 -13.72
C LEU A 247 7.07 -4.77 -14.24
N ASP A 248 7.59 -5.83 -14.86
CA ASP A 248 6.79 -6.96 -15.35
C ASP A 248 6.14 -7.79 -14.22
N LYS A 249 6.69 -7.71 -13.00
CA LYS A 249 6.21 -8.41 -11.80
C LYS A 249 5.14 -7.64 -11.02
N VAL A 250 4.94 -6.36 -11.34
CA VAL A 250 4.04 -5.47 -10.59
C VAL A 250 2.83 -5.12 -11.45
N LYS A 251 1.62 -5.32 -10.91
CA LYS A 251 0.37 -5.08 -11.62
C LYS A 251 -0.64 -4.31 -10.77
N VAL A 252 -1.44 -3.47 -11.42
CA VAL A 252 -2.58 -2.82 -10.76
C VAL A 252 -3.54 -3.89 -10.25
N GLY A 253 -4.02 -3.71 -9.02
CA GLY A 253 -4.89 -4.66 -8.34
C GLY A 253 -4.14 -5.73 -7.53
N GLN A 254 -2.82 -5.85 -7.67
CA GLN A 254 -2.00 -6.81 -6.94
C GLN A 254 -1.92 -6.46 -5.46
N ALA A 255 -1.91 -7.49 -4.61
CA ALA A 255 -1.68 -7.34 -3.18
C ALA A 255 -0.20 -6.99 -2.91
N VAL A 256 0.01 -6.20 -1.88
CA VAL A 256 1.33 -5.83 -1.38
C VAL A 256 1.36 -5.96 0.14
N SER A 257 2.43 -6.55 0.66
CA SER A 257 2.72 -6.58 2.09
C SER A 257 3.64 -5.41 2.42
N VAL A 258 3.28 -4.61 3.40
CA VAL A 258 4.04 -3.43 3.82
C VAL A 258 4.52 -3.59 5.24
N GLU A 259 5.80 -3.44 5.46
CA GLU A 259 6.44 -3.45 6.76
C GLU A 259 6.99 -2.05 7.06
N VAL A 260 6.87 -1.60 8.30
CA VAL A 260 7.41 -0.31 8.75
C VAL A 260 8.34 -0.53 9.94
N ASP A 261 9.41 0.23 10.02
CA ASP A 261 10.43 0.07 11.07
C ASP A 261 9.88 0.37 12.48
N ALA A 262 8.80 1.15 12.56
CA ALA A 262 8.12 1.44 13.83
C ALA A 262 7.42 0.22 14.46
N TYR A 263 7.10 -0.82 13.68
CA TYR A 263 6.41 -2.03 14.12
C TYR A 263 7.11 -3.28 13.58
N PRO A 264 8.28 -3.64 14.11
CA PRO A 264 9.05 -4.78 13.62
C PRO A 264 8.28 -6.09 13.70
N GLY A 265 8.30 -6.86 12.60
CA GLY A 265 7.62 -8.16 12.51
C GLY A 265 6.11 -8.08 12.24
N GLU A 266 5.53 -6.88 12.13
CA GLU A 266 4.14 -6.71 11.72
C GLU A 266 4.06 -6.31 10.25
N THR A 267 3.06 -6.87 9.56
CA THR A 267 2.80 -6.59 8.16
C THR A 267 1.43 -5.93 7.98
N PHE A 268 1.40 -4.89 7.16
CA PHE A 268 0.19 -4.19 6.78
C PHE A 268 -0.17 -4.56 5.34
N LYS A 269 -1.43 -4.89 5.13
CA LYS A 269 -1.91 -5.29 3.80
C LYS A 269 -2.24 -4.04 2.98
N GLY A 270 -1.76 -4.04 1.74
CA GLY A 270 -2.08 -3.01 0.77
C GLY A 270 -2.47 -3.61 -0.57
N LYS A 271 -2.96 -2.74 -1.46
CA LYS A 271 -3.31 -3.09 -2.82
C LYS A 271 -2.79 -2.03 -3.78
N ILE A 272 -2.09 -2.45 -4.83
CA ILE A 272 -1.58 -1.54 -5.85
C ILE A 272 -2.76 -0.93 -6.63
N THR A 273 -2.81 0.39 -6.66
CA THR A 273 -3.89 1.15 -7.32
C THR A 273 -3.44 1.84 -8.59
N VAL A 274 -2.18 2.31 -8.62
CA VAL A 274 -1.63 3.05 -9.76
C VAL A 274 -0.17 2.67 -9.96
N ILE A 275 0.23 2.53 -11.21
CA ILE A 275 1.62 2.46 -11.65
C ILE A 275 1.85 3.72 -12.49
N ALA A 276 2.83 4.55 -12.15
CA ALA A 276 3.13 5.76 -12.92
C ALA A 276 3.59 5.38 -14.34
N GLU A 277 3.23 6.21 -15.32
CA GLU A 277 3.62 5.98 -16.71
C GLU A 277 5.06 6.42 -17.01
N ALA A 278 5.61 7.30 -16.18
CA ALA A 278 6.94 7.85 -16.37
C ALA A 278 7.95 7.23 -15.41
N LEU A 279 9.10 6.85 -15.95
CA LEU A 279 10.30 6.48 -15.21
C LEU A 279 11.02 7.75 -14.76
N ASP A 280 11.44 7.80 -13.50
CA ASP A 280 12.34 8.84 -13.02
C ASP A 280 13.71 8.66 -13.70
N PRO A 281 14.19 9.64 -14.50
CA PRO A 281 15.41 9.48 -15.29
C PRO A 281 16.70 9.42 -14.44
N VAL A 282 16.65 9.91 -13.22
CA VAL A 282 17.80 9.95 -12.31
C VAL A 282 17.94 8.64 -11.54
N THR A 283 16.84 8.18 -10.95
CA THR A 283 16.83 6.97 -10.12
C THR A 283 16.54 5.69 -10.90
N ARG A 284 16.03 5.79 -12.12
CA ARG A 284 15.52 4.69 -12.96
C ARG A 284 14.49 3.83 -12.23
N ARG A 285 13.61 4.49 -11.48
CA ARG A 285 12.52 3.85 -10.75
C ARG A 285 11.18 4.37 -11.22
N ILE A 286 10.19 3.51 -11.17
CA ILE A 286 8.79 3.85 -11.43
C ILE A 286 8.09 3.92 -10.08
N GLN A 287 7.37 5.01 -9.86
CA GLN A 287 6.58 5.15 -8.65
C GLN A 287 5.28 4.35 -8.78
N VAL A 288 5.09 3.42 -7.87
CA VAL A 288 3.88 2.61 -7.75
C VAL A 288 3.16 3.01 -6.48
N ARG A 289 1.86 3.26 -6.60
CA ARG A 289 1.01 3.63 -5.47
C ARG A 289 0.16 2.46 -5.04
N ALA A 290 0.23 2.12 -3.76
CA ALA A 290 -0.65 1.15 -3.13
C ALA A 290 -1.49 1.83 -2.04
N GLU A 291 -2.77 1.46 -1.95
CA GLU A 291 -3.65 1.85 -0.85
C GLU A 291 -3.45 0.87 0.32
N ILE A 292 -3.30 1.40 1.53
CA ILE A 292 -3.11 0.63 2.76
C ILE A 292 -4.25 0.94 3.72
N ASP A 293 -4.80 -0.09 4.35
CA ASP A 293 -5.74 0.06 5.45
C ASP A 293 -5.01 0.45 6.74
N ASN A 294 -5.40 1.59 7.30
CA ASN A 294 -4.91 2.12 8.57
C ASN A 294 -6.05 2.39 9.55
N SER A 295 -7.07 1.53 9.57
CA SER A 295 -8.23 1.67 10.46
C SER A 295 -7.85 1.72 11.95
N SER A 296 -6.68 1.19 12.30
CA SER A 296 -6.09 1.26 13.64
C SER A 296 -5.39 2.59 13.97
N HIS A 297 -5.24 3.51 12.99
CA HIS A 297 -4.53 4.80 13.11
C HIS A 297 -3.07 4.71 13.59
N ARG A 298 -2.45 3.53 13.46
CA ARG A 298 -1.06 3.27 13.91
C ARG A 298 -0.05 3.81 12.92
N LEU A 299 -0.31 3.69 11.63
CA LEU A 299 0.57 4.19 10.59
C LEU A 299 0.43 5.71 10.48
N LYS A 300 1.56 6.37 10.24
CA LYS A 300 1.63 7.82 10.03
C LYS A 300 2.22 8.12 8.65
N PRO A 301 1.75 9.19 7.98
CA PRO A 301 2.41 9.69 6.78
C PRO A 301 3.89 9.96 7.03
N GLU A 302 4.69 9.90 5.98
CA GLU A 302 6.15 10.08 5.95
C GLU A 302 6.95 8.98 6.70
N MET A 303 6.31 7.92 7.24
CA MET A 303 7.03 6.75 7.71
C MET A 303 7.72 6.04 6.54
N PHE A 304 8.98 5.66 6.75
CA PHE A 304 9.67 4.74 5.84
C PHE A 304 9.06 3.35 5.96
N ALA A 305 8.94 2.69 4.83
CA ALA A 305 8.33 1.39 4.72
C ALA A 305 9.09 0.51 3.71
N ARG A 306 8.93 -0.78 3.85
CA ARG A 306 9.32 -1.77 2.86
C ARG A 306 8.06 -2.42 2.31
N ALA A 307 7.94 -2.43 1.00
CA ALA A 307 6.79 -2.98 0.31
C ALA A 307 7.19 -4.19 -0.52
N THR A 308 6.53 -5.31 -0.30
CA THR A 308 6.77 -6.57 -1.01
C THR A 308 5.53 -6.93 -1.80
N PRO A 309 5.55 -6.78 -3.14
CA PRO A 309 4.50 -7.31 -3.99
C PRO A 309 4.39 -8.82 -3.83
N VAL A 310 3.20 -9.33 -3.54
CA VAL A 310 2.97 -10.74 -3.29
C VAL A 310 2.18 -11.37 -4.44
N ALA A 311 2.39 -12.67 -4.66
CA ALA A 311 1.53 -13.47 -5.50
C ALA A 311 0.11 -13.52 -4.92
N ASP A 312 -0.83 -14.11 -5.62
CA ASP A 312 -2.22 -14.24 -5.12
C ASP A 312 -2.21 -14.66 -3.65
N SER A 313 -2.82 -13.86 -2.77
CA SER A 313 -2.79 -13.93 -1.31
C SER A 313 -3.29 -15.25 -0.69
N ARG A 314 -3.63 -16.24 -1.50
CA ARG A 314 -4.08 -17.57 -1.10
C ARG A 314 -2.96 -18.58 -0.90
N HIS A 315 -1.73 -18.31 -1.34
CA HIS A 315 -0.58 -19.18 -1.15
C HIS A 315 0.40 -18.52 -0.17
N ASN A 316 0.39 -19.03 1.06
CA ASN A 316 1.40 -18.68 2.05
C ASN A 316 2.49 -19.75 2.04
N ILE A 317 3.73 -19.30 2.07
CA ILE A 317 4.92 -20.15 2.15
C ILE A 317 5.67 -19.89 3.46
N PRO A 318 6.45 -20.87 3.94
CA PRO A 318 7.31 -20.70 5.11
C PRO A 318 8.34 -19.58 4.89
N ARG A 319 8.46 -18.68 5.86
CA ARG A 319 9.50 -17.63 5.92
C ARG A 319 10.39 -17.86 7.12
N ILE A 320 11.70 -17.84 6.92
CA ILE A 320 12.70 -18.00 7.98
C ILE A 320 13.77 -16.92 7.88
N PRO A 321 14.35 -16.45 8.98
CA PRO A 321 15.49 -15.53 8.94
C PRO A 321 16.71 -16.23 8.33
N ASN A 322 17.53 -15.47 7.58
CA ASN A 322 18.74 -16.01 6.93
C ASN A 322 19.75 -16.61 7.94
N THR A 323 19.70 -16.19 9.20
CA THR A 323 20.52 -16.74 10.29
C THR A 323 20.18 -18.19 10.67
N ALA A 324 18.98 -18.67 10.27
CA ALA A 324 18.56 -20.07 10.45
C ALA A 324 19.15 -21.00 9.39
N LEU A 325 19.61 -20.43 8.27
CA LEU A 325 20.12 -21.18 7.12
C LEU A 325 21.62 -21.47 7.25
N PHE A 326 21.99 -22.66 6.79
CA PHE A 326 23.36 -22.94 6.48
C PHE A 326 23.42 -23.80 5.19
N SER A 327 24.52 -23.68 4.47
CA SER A 327 24.69 -24.39 3.20
C SER A 327 25.80 -25.43 3.34
N GLN A 328 25.60 -26.58 2.74
CA GLN A 328 26.60 -27.63 2.61
C GLN A 328 26.65 -28.07 1.15
N GLY A 329 27.72 -27.72 0.47
CA GLY A 329 27.78 -27.83 -0.97
C GLY A 329 26.75 -26.93 -1.67
N LEU A 330 25.91 -27.50 -2.51
CA LEU A 330 24.86 -26.79 -3.25
C LEU A 330 23.48 -26.86 -2.54
N HIS A 331 23.42 -27.45 -1.35
CA HIS A 331 22.17 -27.67 -0.66
C HIS A 331 22.02 -26.75 0.56
N SER A 332 20.80 -26.29 0.79
CA SER A 332 20.45 -25.48 1.95
C SER A 332 19.76 -26.33 3.02
N PHE A 333 20.13 -26.07 4.26
CA PHE A 333 19.65 -26.83 5.41
C PHE A 333 19.19 -25.91 6.54
N VAL A 334 18.30 -26.43 7.38
CA VAL A 334 17.88 -25.86 8.66
C VAL A 334 17.89 -26.93 9.75
N PHE A 335 17.92 -26.50 11.01
CA PHE A 335 17.67 -27.37 12.13
C PHE A 335 16.23 -27.20 12.62
N VAL A 336 15.44 -28.28 12.58
CA VAL A 336 14.05 -28.33 13.04
C VAL A 336 13.99 -29.04 14.38
N GLU A 337 13.32 -28.46 15.35
CA GLU A 337 13.08 -29.09 16.65
C GLU A 337 11.92 -30.07 16.54
N GLN A 338 12.23 -31.34 16.66
CA GLN A 338 11.24 -32.45 16.64
C GLN A 338 10.55 -32.61 18.01
N SER A 339 11.31 -32.46 19.08
CA SER A 339 10.88 -32.43 20.47
C SER A 339 11.89 -31.62 21.28
N PRO A 340 11.56 -31.16 22.49
CA PRO A 340 12.50 -30.36 23.30
C PRO A 340 13.87 -31.00 23.40
N GLY A 341 14.92 -30.29 22.94
CA GLY A 341 16.29 -30.76 22.92
C GLY A 341 16.66 -31.74 21.77
N VAL A 342 15.74 -32.09 20.89
CA VAL A 342 16.02 -32.92 19.72
C VAL A 342 15.93 -32.13 18.44
N LEU A 343 17.07 -31.84 17.85
CA LEU A 343 17.22 -31.00 16.65
C LEU A 343 17.59 -31.87 15.46
N GLN A 344 16.81 -31.80 14.39
CA GLN A 344 17.02 -32.54 13.17
C GLN A 344 17.48 -31.61 12.05
N ARG A 345 18.61 -31.93 11.43
CA ARG A 345 19.03 -31.28 10.19
C ARG A 345 18.10 -31.69 9.06
N ARG A 346 17.55 -30.71 8.37
CA ARG A 346 16.60 -30.94 7.27
C ARG A 346 17.02 -30.15 6.04
N HIS A 347 17.05 -30.81 4.90
CA HIS A 347 17.22 -30.20 3.60
C HIS A 347 15.97 -29.41 3.22
N ILE A 348 16.16 -28.21 2.68
CA ILE A 348 15.08 -27.35 2.20
C ILE A 348 15.40 -26.81 0.81
N GLU A 349 14.35 -26.59 0.02
CA GLU A 349 14.43 -25.87 -1.24
C GLU A 349 14.03 -24.40 -1.04
N LEU A 350 14.93 -23.50 -1.41
CA LEU A 350 14.70 -22.07 -1.29
C LEU A 350 13.95 -21.55 -2.52
N GLY A 351 13.00 -20.64 -2.26
CA GLY A 351 12.43 -19.77 -3.25
C GLY A 351 13.21 -18.46 -3.36
N LEU A 352 12.53 -17.34 -3.15
CA LEU A 352 13.19 -16.04 -3.07
C LEU A 352 14.01 -15.95 -1.76
N GLN A 353 15.23 -15.44 -1.89
CA GLN A 353 16.07 -15.08 -0.76
C GLN A 353 16.25 -13.57 -0.73
N SER A 354 15.74 -12.95 0.33
CA SER A 354 15.86 -11.52 0.60
C SER A 354 17.08 -11.24 1.50
N HIS A 355 17.33 -9.98 1.79
CA HIS A 355 18.45 -9.58 2.63
C HIS A 355 18.39 -10.14 4.07
N GLU A 356 17.20 -10.20 4.66
CA GLU A 356 16.99 -10.64 6.04
C GLU A 356 16.33 -12.02 6.14
N TYR A 357 15.51 -12.39 5.17
CA TYR A 357 14.67 -13.58 5.20
C TYR A 357 14.83 -14.43 3.94
N SER A 358 14.61 -15.72 4.11
CA SER A 358 14.46 -16.68 3.01
C SER A 358 13.10 -17.31 3.02
N TYR A 359 12.56 -17.51 1.84
CA TYR A 359 11.26 -18.11 1.60
C TYR A 359 11.47 -19.54 1.14
N VAL A 360 10.82 -20.49 1.79
CA VAL A 360 11.05 -21.91 1.55
C VAL A 360 9.92 -22.46 0.68
N LYS A 361 10.30 -23.09 -0.44
CA LYS A 361 9.35 -23.76 -1.34
C LYS A 361 8.98 -25.15 -0.85
N GLU A 362 10.02 -25.93 -0.46
CA GLU A 362 9.84 -27.31 -0.03
C GLU A 362 10.72 -27.64 1.17
N GLY A 363 10.27 -28.61 1.98
CA GLY A 363 11.05 -29.14 3.10
C GLY A 363 10.70 -28.54 4.47
N LEU A 364 9.86 -27.51 4.55
CA LEU A 364 9.47 -26.88 5.81
C LEU A 364 7.98 -26.50 5.78
N GLN A 365 7.33 -26.52 6.93
CA GLN A 365 5.93 -26.10 7.08
C GLN A 365 5.80 -24.91 8.04
N PRO A 366 4.83 -24.01 7.82
CA PRO A 366 4.51 -22.97 8.79
C PRO A 366 4.17 -23.56 10.17
N GLY A 367 4.70 -22.94 11.23
CA GLY A 367 4.48 -23.39 12.62
C GLY A 367 5.50 -24.40 13.13
N GLU A 368 6.31 -25.06 12.28
CA GLU A 368 7.44 -25.87 12.74
C GLU A 368 8.46 -25.00 13.48
N ARG A 369 9.13 -25.54 14.47
CA ARG A 369 10.10 -24.81 15.29
C ARG A 369 11.49 -24.98 14.70
N VAL A 370 12.14 -23.88 14.30
CA VAL A 370 13.49 -23.88 13.71
C VAL A 370 14.47 -23.12 14.58
N VAL A 371 15.73 -23.54 14.52
CA VAL A 371 16.84 -22.82 15.15
C VAL A 371 17.14 -21.58 14.31
N THR A 372 16.88 -20.40 14.87
CA THR A 372 17.12 -19.12 14.22
C THR A 372 18.49 -18.50 14.54
N THR A 373 19.09 -18.92 15.64
CA THR A 373 20.45 -18.50 16.04
C THR A 373 21.22 -19.71 16.52
N GLY A 374 22.48 -19.88 16.07
CA GLY A 374 23.35 -21.00 16.46
C GLY A 374 23.33 -22.17 15.47
N ALA A 375 22.62 -22.08 14.34
CA ALA A 375 22.52 -23.15 13.33
C ALA A 375 23.91 -23.59 12.81
N LEU A 376 24.84 -22.65 12.60
CA LEU A 376 26.18 -22.93 12.14
C LEU A 376 27.02 -23.69 13.17
N LEU A 377 26.84 -23.41 14.47
CA LEU A 377 27.49 -24.13 15.57
C LEU A 377 27.03 -25.58 15.61
N LEU A 378 25.73 -25.82 15.46
CA LEU A 378 25.16 -27.17 15.39
C LEU A 378 25.71 -27.97 14.20
N ASN A 379 25.85 -27.32 13.05
CA ASN A 379 26.42 -28.00 11.89
C ASN A 379 27.89 -28.39 12.09
N SER A 380 28.69 -27.55 12.76
CA SER A 380 30.09 -27.89 13.08
C SER A 380 30.19 -29.07 14.07
N GLU A 381 29.26 -29.17 15.02
CA GLU A 381 29.22 -30.27 15.97
C GLU A 381 28.82 -31.61 15.30
N LEU A 382 27.90 -31.59 14.35
CA LEU A 382 27.57 -32.75 13.50
C LEU A 382 28.75 -33.20 12.63
N SER A 383 29.47 -32.24 12.03
CA SER A 383 30.58 -32.54 11.14
C SER A 383 31.84 -33.00 11.89
N GLY A 384 31.99 -32.72 13.19
CA GLY A 384 33.08 -33.14 14.04
C GLY A 384 32.92 -34.55 14.64
N ASN A 385 31.74 -35.12 14.52
CA ASN A 385 31.41 -36.48 14.99
C ASN A 385 31.39 -37.56 13.86
N ASP A 386 31.73 -37.20 12.60
CA ASP A 386 31.97 -38.10 11.49
C ASP A 386 33.47 -38.34 11.32
#